data_ed8495aad7c7d92126a5f524188641d8
#
_entry.id   ed8495aad7c7d92126a5f524188641d8
#
_cell.length_a   1.000
_cell.length_b   1.000
_cell.length_c   1.000
_cell.angle_alpha   90.00
_cell.angle_beta   90.00
_cell.angle_gamma   90.00
#
_symmetry.space_group_name_H-M   'P 1'
#
loop_
_entity.id
_entity.type
_entity.pdbx_description
1 polymer ?
#
loop_
_entity_poly.entity_id
_entity_poly.type
_entity_poly.pdbx_seq_one_letter_code
_entity_poly.pdbx_strand_id
1 'polypeptide(L)'
;PVILLTAKTNLESRIEGLEEGADAYIEKPFSMEYLRANVANLLSNRERLRRHFIEFPFIKADAMAQTKADEMFISKLNENVLRHLDNTDLQIDDIADAMNMGRSNFYRKLKGILNMSPNEYLRLFRLKQAASILKEGTYGVVEVSYMVGFSTPSYFSSCFKKQFGVLPKDFISH
;
A
#
# COMPACT_ATOMS: atom_id res chain seq x y z
N PRO A 1 4.70 12.85 -3.70
CA PRO A 1 3.97 13.70 -4.63
C PRO A 1 4.90 14.41 -5.60
N VAL A 2 4.42 14.67 -6.81
CA VAL A 2 5.12 15.41 -7.87
C VAL A 2 4.33 16.67 -8.18
N ILE A 3 4.99 17.84 -8.15
CA ILE A 3 4.40 19.12 -8.53
C ILE A 3 5.15 19.64 -9.76
N LEU A 4 4.44 19.88 -10.84
CA LEU A 4 4.99 20.53 -12.03
C LEU A 4 4.95 22.05 -11.87
N LEU A 5 6.12 22.69 -11.95
CA LEU A 5 6.27 24.14 -11.93
C LEU A 5 6.59 24.64 -13.36
N THR A 6 5.68 25.35 -14.01
CA THR A 6 5.82 25.65 -15.42
C THR A 6 5.40 27.08 -15.78
N ALA A 7 5.98 27.60 -16.85
CA ALA A 7 5.56 28.86 -17.47
C ALA A 7 4.51 28.66 -18.58
N LYS A 8 4.17 27.41 -18.93
CA LYS A 8 3.14 27.10 -19.91
C LYS A 8 1.76 27.24 -19.29
N THR A 9 0.90 28.01 -19.93
CA THR A 9 -0.45 28.38 -19.44
C THR A 9 -1.57 27.62 -20.14
N ASN A 10 -1.25 26.87 -21.23
CA ASN A 10 -2.28 26.19 -22.01
C ASN A 10 -2.85 24.96 -21.26
N LEU A 11 -4.15 24.77 -21.43
CA LEU A 11 -4.91 23.70 -20.80
C LEU A 11 -4.37 22.30 -21.18
N GLU A 12 -3.97 22.11 -22.42
CA GLU A 12 -3.47 20.86 -22.96
C GLU A 12 -2.21 20.38 -22.21
N SER A 13 -1.21 21.25 -22.02
CA SER A 13 0.00 20.92 -21.26
C SER A 13 -0.28 20.62 -19.78
N ARG A 14 -1.36 21.19 -19.22
CA ARG A 14 -1.78 20.86 -17.83
C ARG A 14 -2.40 19.48 -17.74
N ILE A 15 -3.26 19.15 -18.71
CA ILE A 15 -3.89 17.82 -18.79
C ILE A 15 -2.81 16.76 -18.99
N GLU A 16 -1.92 16.93 -19.98
CA GLU A 16 -0.80 16.04 -20.27
C GLU A 16 0.07 15.78 -19.01
N GLY A 17 0.48 16.85 -18.32
CA GLY A 17 1.28 16.70 -17.10
C GLY A 17 0.57 15.96 -15.96
N LEU A 18 -0.75 16.11 -15.83
CA LEU A 18 -1.54 15.35 -14.85
C LEU A 18 -1.75 13.90 -15.28
N GLU A 19 -1.95 13.64 -16.57
CA GLU A 19 -2.05 12.29 -17.13
C GLU A 19 -0.74 11.50 -17.02
N GLU A 20 0.41 12.20 -17.11
CA GLU A 20 1.73 11.61 -16.86
C GLU A 20 2.02 11.35 -15.38
N GLY A 21 1.11 11.74 -14.47
CA GLY A 21 1.16 11.38 -13.06
C GLY A 21 1.67 12.46 -12.12
N ALA A 22 1.59 13.75 -12.51
CA ALA A 22 1.81 14.83 -11.56
C ALA A 22 0.59 14.99 -10.63
N ASP A 23 0.86 15.20 -9.34
CA ASP A 23 -0.19 15.40 -8.32
C ASP A 23 -0.74 16.84 -8.34
N ALA A 24 0.04 17.81 -8.82
CA ALA A 24 -0.37 19.19 -8.98
C ALA A 24 0.43 19.89 -10.07
N TYR A 25 -0.18 20.92 -10.63
CA TYR A 25 0.39 21.80 -11.62
C TYR A 25 0.33 23.25 -11.11
N ILE A 26 1.47 23.90 -11.02
CA ILE A 26 1.57 25.28 -10.54
C ILE A 26 2.23 26.15 -11.61
N GLU A 27 1.50 27.16 -12.01
CA GLU A 27 1.94 28.12 -13.03
C GLU A 27 2.86 29.19 -12.43
N LYS A 28 3.89 29.56 -13.16
CA LYS A 28 4.78 30.67 -12.84
C LYS A 28 4.20 31.99 -13.43
N PRO A 29 4.24 33.12 -12.67
CA PRO A 29 4.80 33.27 -11.31
C PRO A 29 3.85 32.80 -10.21
N PHE A 30 4.39 32.18 -9.15
CA PHE A 30 3.64 31.73 -7.97
C PHE A 30 4.23 32.29 -6.67
N SER A 31 3.42 32.40 -5.63
CA SER A 31 3.92 32.73 -4.30
C SER A 31 4.47 31.50 -3.60
N MET A 32 5.48 31.70 -2.76
CA MET A 32 6.02 30.60 -1.94
C MET A 32 5.01 30.07 -0.92
N GLU A 33 4.07 30.89 -0.48
CA GLU A 33 2.97 30.48 0.39
C GLU A 33 2.03 29.52 -0.34
N TYR A 34 1.68 29.81 -1.59
CA TYR A 34 0.85 28.96 -2.41
C TYR A 34 1.51 27.59 -2.68
N LEU A 35 2.82 27.59 -3.01
CA LEU A 35 3.57 26.37 -3.21
C LEU A 35 3.61 25.53 -1.91
N ARG A 36 3.92 26.16 -0.76
CA ARG A 36 3.94 25.48 0.55
C ARG A 36 2.58 24.88 0.91
N ALA A 37 1.50 25.60 0.68
CA ALA A 37 0.15 25.12 0.93
C ALA A 37 -0.18 23.89 0.08
N ASN A 38 0.17 23.89 -1.21
CA ASN A 38 -0.02 22.72 -2.08
C ASN A 38 0.80 21.51 -1.62
N VAL A 39 2.08 21.70 -1.30
CA VAL A 39 2.94 20.63 -0.75
C VAL A 39 2.34 20.05 0.52
N ALA A 40 1.94 20.89 1.47
CA ALA A 40 1.36 20.46 2.73
C ALA A 40 0.05 19.66 2.52
N ASN A 41 -0.82 20.13 1.64
CA ASN A 41 -2.07 19.45 1.30
C ASN A 41 -1.83 18.07 0.67
N LEU A 42 -0.90 17.97 -0.29
CA LEU A 42 -0.56 16.70 -0.94
C LEU A 42 0.01 15.70 0.05
N LEU A 43 0.92 16.13 0.93
CA LEU A 43 1.50 15.28 1.97
C LEU A 43 0.45 14.82 2.98
N SER A 44 -0.44 15.74 3.42
CA SER A 44 -1.52 15.42 4.35
C SER A 44 -2.53 14.43 3.76
N ASN A 45 -2.92 14.63 2.50
CA ASN A 45 -3.83 13.71 1.79
C ASN A 45 -3.23 12.31 1.66
N ARG A 46 -1.94 12.24 1.32
CA ARG A 46 -1.23 10.96 1.23
C ARG A 46 -1.17 10.23 2.56
N GLU A 47 -0.87 10.95 3.63
CA GLU A 47 -0.83 10.36 4.97
C GLU A 47 -2.22 9.89 5.43
N ARG A 48 -3.29 10.63 5.10
CA ARG A 48 -4.66 10.23 5.39
C ARG A 48 -5.04 8.95 4.65
N LEU A 49 -4.73 8.85 3.36
CA LEU A 49 -4.98 7.65 2.56
C LEU A 49 -4.19 6.45 3.11
N ARG A 50 -2.91 6.66 3.44
CA ARG A 50 -2.06 5.62 4.04
C ARG A 50 -2.65 5.11 5.35
N ARG A 51 -3.06 6.00 6.24
CA ARG A 51 -3.69 5.63 7.51
C ARG A 51 -4.95 4.82 7.27
N HIS A 52 -5.81 5.26 6.37
CA HIS A 52 -7.03 4.56 6.00
C HIS A 52 -6.73 3.15 5.46
N PHE A 53 -5.72 3.02 4.57
CA PHE A 53 -5.27 1.72 4.08
C PHE A 53 -4.77 0.81 5.22
N ILE A 54 -4.02 1.34 6.19
CA ILE A 54 -3.48 0.55 7.31
C ILE A 54 -4.59 0.10 8.26
N GLU A 55 -5.47 1.01 8.66
CA GLU A 55 -6.48 0.79 9.71
C GLU A 55 -7.63 -0.12 9.25
N PHE A 56 -8.04 0.00 7.99
CA PHE A 56 -9.21 -0.74 7.49
C PHE A 56 -8.80 -2.02 6.74
N PRO A 57 -9.26 -3.21 7.22
CA PRO A 57 -8.81 -4.50 6.68
C PRO A 57 -9.16 -4.70 5.19
N PHE A 58 -10.28 -4.15 4.72
CA PHE A 58 -10.79 -4.41 3.36
C PHE A 58 -10.36 -3.39 2.30
N ILE A 59 -9.62 -2.32 2.68
CA ILE A 59 -9.11 -1.36 1.71
C ILE A 59 -7.87 -1.94 1.02
N LYS A 60 -7.93 -1.99 -0.31
CA LYS A 60 -6.83 -2.50 -1.14
C LYS A 60 -5.72 -1.47 -1.29
N ALA A 61 -4.50 -1.93 -1.51
CA ALA A 61 -3.33 -1.08 -1.72
C ALA A 61 -3.41 -0.24 -3.01
N ASP A 62 -4.20 -0.68 -3.99
CA ASP A 62 -4.41 0.03 -5.26
C ASP A 62 -4.99 1.44 -5.04
N ALA A 63 -5.78 1.63 -3.96
CA ALA A 63 -6.27 2.95 -3.57
C ALA A 63 -5.16 3.95 -3.18
N MET A 64 -3.91 3.48 -3.01
CA MET A 64 -2.74 4.30 -2.69
C MET A 64 -1.95 4.71 -3.94
N ALA A 65 -2.23 4.11 -5.09
CA ALA A 65 -1.58 4.44 -6.33
C ALA A 65 -1.95 5.86 -6.78
N GLN A 66 -0.94 6.62 -7.20
CA GLN A 66 -1.13 7.98 -7.70
C GLN A 66 -1.01 8.04 -9.22
N THR A 67 -0.27 7.10 -9.79
CA THR A 67 -0.07 6.97 -11.22
C THR A 67 -0.47 5.58 -11.69
N LYS A 68 -0.79 5.45 -12.97
CA LYS A 68 -1.04 4.15 -13.59
C LYS A 68 0.16 3.18 -13.43
N ALA A 69 1.38 3.71 -13.43
CA ALA A 69 2.59 2.93 -13.18
C ALA A 69 2.68 2.42 -11.72
N ASP A 70 2.19 3.19 -10.75
CA ASP A 70 2.12 2.76 -9.35
C ASP A 70 1.01 1.73 -9.15
N GLU A 71 -0.14 1.92 -9.81
CA GLU A 71 -1.24 0.95 -9.80
C GLU A 71 -0.77 -0.41 -10.35
N MET A 72 -0.11 -0.41 -11.53
CA MET A 72 0.45 -1.63 -12.12
C MET A 72 1.50 -2.28 -11.21
N PHE A 73 2.35 -1.48 -10.56
CA PHE A 73 3.35 -2.00 -9.62
C PHE A 73 2.69 -2.68 -8.43
N ILE A 74 1.70 -2.03 -7.80
CA ILE A 74 0.96 -2.58 -6.64
C ILE A 74 0.18 -3.83 -7.05
N SER A 75 -0.50 -3.81 -8.19
CA SER A 75 -1.24 -4.98 -8.69
C SER A 75 -0.33 -6.18 -8.88
N LYS A 76 0.81 -6.01 -9.57
CA LYS A 76 1.80 -7.06 -9.78
C LYS A 76 2.41 -7.56 -8.46
N LEU A 77 2.67 -6.65 -7.50
CA LEU A 77 3.14 -7.02 -6.17
C LEU A 77 2.11 -7.88 -5.43
N ASN A 78 0.84 -7.46 -5.43
CA ASN A 78 -0.25 -8.20 -4.80
C ASN A 78 -0.38 -9.62 -5.38
N GLU A 79 -0.32 -9.77 -6.70
CA GLU A 79 -0.37 -11.07 -7.36
C GLU A 79 0.79 -11.97 -6.94
N ASN A 80 2.02 -11.44 -6.89
CA ASN A 80 3.18 -12.23 -6.48
C ASN A 80 3.08 -12.66 -5.02
N VAL A 81 2.68 -11.77 -4.12
CA VAL A 81 2.49 -12.13 -2.70
C VAL A 81 1.35 -13.14 -2.54
N LEU A 82 0.25 -12.99 -3.29
CA LEU A 82 -0.90 -13.89 -3.21
C LEU A 82 -0.57 -15.32 -3.65
N ARG A 83 0.26 -15.49 -4.69
CA ARG A 83 0.70 -16.80 -5.18
C ARG A 83 1.52 -17.59 -4.16
N HIS A 84 2.14 -16.90 -3.21
CA HIS A 84 3.01 -17.48 -2.19
C HIS A 84 2.55 -17.11 -0.78
N LEU A 85 1.23 -16.89 -0.62
CA LEU A 85 0.65 -16.35 0.60
C LEU A 85 0.91 -17.23 1.81
N ASP A 86 0.80 -18.55 1.65
CA ASP A 86 0.99 -19.59 2.65
C ASP A 86 2.46 -19.90 2.96
N ASN A 87 3.38 -19.46 2.11
CA ASN A 87 4.81 -19.70 2.32
C ASN A 87 5.36 -18.86 3.47
N THR A 88 5.61 -19.50 4.62
CA THR A 88 6.18 -18.85 5.82
C THR A 88 7.59 -18.31 5.62
N ASP A 89 8.35 -18.90 4.67
CA ASP A 89 9.75 -18.58 4.39
C ASP A 89 9.92 -17.58 3.23
N LEU A 90 8.82 -17.05 2.69
CA LEU A 90 8.87 -16.08 1.60
C LEU A 90 9.71 -14.86 1.98
N GLN A 91 10.82 -14.67 1.28
CA GLN A 91 11.72 -13.55 1.49
C GLN A 91 11.36 -12.36 0.58
N ILE A 92 11.71 -11.18 1.05
CA ILE A 92 11.49 -9.95 0.28
C ILE A 92 12.31 -9.94 -1.01
N ASP A 93 13.46 -10.60 -1.01
CA ASP A 93 14.32 -10.71 -2.18
C ASP A 93 13.66 -11.56 -3.27
N ASP A 94 12.96 -12.65 -2.91
CA ASP A 94 12.19 -13.47 -3.85
C ASP A 94 11.10 -12.63 -4.55
N ILE A 95 10.44 -11.76 -3.78
CA ILE A 95 9.42 -10.85 -4.32
C ILE A 95 10.04 -9.82 -5.25
N ALA A 96 11.18 -9.22 -4.87
CA ALA A 96 11.86 -8.24 -5.70
C ALA A 96 12.33 -8.85 -7.03
N ASP A 97 12.88 -10.06 -7.00
CA ASP A 97 13.31 -10.80 -8.18
C ASP A 97 12.12 -11.16 -9.09
N ALA A 98 11.00 -11.61 -8.52
CA ALA A 98 9.76 -11.87 -9.28
C ALA A 98 9.17 -10.59 -9.92
N MET A 99 9.49 -9.43 -9.34
CA MET A 99 9.14 -8.12 -9.89
C MET A 99 10.14 -7.62 -10.94
N ASN A 100 11.22 -8.36 -11.21
CA ASN A 100 12.38 -7.97 -12.03
C ASN A 100 13.02 -6.66 -11.52
N MET A 101 13.16 -6.52 -10.22
CA MET A 101 13.70 -5.33 -9.57
C MET A 101 14.83 -5.70 -8.63
N GLY A 102 15.92 -4.94 -8.66
CA GLY A 102 16.93 -5.02 -7.61
C GLY A 102 16.35 -4.56 -6.26
N ARG A 103 16.77 -5.21 -5.16
CA ARG A 103 16.30 -4.99 -3.79
C ARG A 103 16.16 -3.50 -3.42
N SER A 104 17.20 -2.71 -3.65
CA SER A 104 17.20 -1.28 -3.31
C SER A 104 16.13 -0.48 -4.05
N ASN A 105 15.91 -0.80 -5.33
CA ASN A 105 14.90 -0.14 -6.15
C ASN A 105 13.50 -0.54 -5.71
N PHE A 106 13.29 -1.82 -5.39
CA PHE A 106 12.03 -2.33 -4.86
C PHE A 106 11.67 -1.65 -3.53
N TYR A 107 12.60 -1.60 -2.57
CA TYR A 107 12.41 -0.90 -1.29
C TYR A 107 12.06 0.58 -1.48
N ARG A 108 12.81 1.28 -2.33
CA ARG A 108 12.57 2.70 -2.59
C ARG A 108 11.22 2.95 -3.25
N LYS A 109 10.85 2.13 -4.23
CA LYS A 109 9.57 2.24 -4.94
C LYS A 109 8.40 2.00 -3.97
N LEU A 110 8.43 0.92 -3.21
CA LEU A 110 7.38 0.59 -2.25
C LEU A 110 7.26 1.66 -1.15
N LYS A 111 8.39 2.10 -0.60
CA LYS A 111 8.40 3.18 0.38
C LYS A 111 7.90 4.50 -0.21
N GLY A 112 8.22 4.76 -1.47
CA GLY A 112 7.71 5.93 -2.19
C GLY A 112 6.18 5.94 -2.31
N ILE A 113 5.55 4.80 -2.60
CA ILE A 113 4.09 4.69 -2.80
C ILE A 113 3.36 4.59 -1.46
N LEU A 114 3.78 3.68 -0.57
CA LEU A 114 3.04 3.28 0.64
C LEU A 114 3.62 3.83 1.94
N ASN A 115 4.81 4.44 1.89
CA ASN A 115 5.57 4.91 3.05
C ASN A 115 5.78 3.82 4.12
N MET A 116 5.95 2.57 3.71
CA MET A 116 6.22 1.43 4.58
C MET A 116 7.33 0.55 4.00
N SER A 117 7.96 -0.26 4.84
CA SER A 117 8.93 -1.25 4.39
C SER A 117 8.25 -2.46 3.73
N PRO A 118 8.94 -3.21 2.88
CA PRO A 118 8.40 -4.43 2.29
C PRO A 118 7.95 -5.48 3.30
N ASN A 119 8.67 -5.64 4.42
CA ASN A 119 8.27 -6.56 5.49
C ASN A 119 6.98 -6.11 6.19
N GLU A 120 6.81 -4.81 6.42
CA GLU A 120 5.58 -4.26 6.97
C GLU A 120 4.41 -4.47 6.00
N TYR A 121 4.65 -4.25 4.70
CA TYR A 121 3.66 -4.48 3.66
C TYR A 121 3.24 -5.94 3.58
N LEU A 122 4.18 -6.88 3.50
CA LEU A 122 3.90 -8.31 3.44
C LEU A 122 3.08 -8.77 4.65
N ARG A 123 3.47 -8.36 5.86
CA ARG A 123 2.73 -8.66 7.07
C ARG A 123 1.31 -8.07 7.04
N LEU A 124 1.17 -6.81 6.66
CA LEU A 124 -0.15 -6.15 6.55
C LEU A 124 -1.02 -6.82 5.49
N PHE A 125 -0.46 -7.17 4.33
CA PHE A 125 -1.16 -7.88 3.28
C PHE A 125 -1.70 -9.22 3.78
N ARG A 126 -0.87 -10.04 4.45
CA ARG A 126 -1.26 -11.30 5.06
C ARG A 126 -2.39 -11.12 6.07
N LEU A 127 -2.31 -10.12 6.93
CA LEU A 127 -3.36 -9.84 7.92
C LEU A 127 -4.68 -9.41 7.28
N LYS A 128 -4.63 -8.65 6.17
CA LYS A 128 -5.82 -8.26 5.41
C LYS A 128 -6.47 -9.47 4.72
N GLN A 129 -5.66 -10.36 4.13
CA GLN A 129 -6.18 -11.62 3.57
C GLN A 129 -6.81 -12.48 4.66
N ALA A 130 -6.18 -12.59 5.83
CA ALA A 130 -6.76 -13.29 6.97
C ALA A 130 -8.11 -12.70 7.40
N ALA A 131 -8.23 -11.37 7.46
CA ALA A 131 -9.49 -10.71 7.79
C ALA A 131 -10.61 -11.04 6.79
N SER A 132 -10.29 -11.11 5.48
CA SER A 132 -11.24 -11.52 4.44
C SER A 132 -11.68 -12.96 4.61
N ILE A 133 -10.75 -13.90 4.82
CA ILE A 133 -11.05 -15.33 5.01
C ILE A 133 -11.85 -15.54 6.31
N LEU A 134 -11.47 -14.87 7.40
CA LEU A 134 -12.19 -14.96 8.67
C LEU A 134 -13.63 -14.46 8.57
N LYS A 135 -13.87 -13.39 7.77
CA LYS A 135 -15.22 -12.86 7.55
C LYS A 135 -16.13 -13.83 6.82
N GLU A 136 -15.60 -14.71 5.98
CA GLU A 136 -16.36 -15.77 5.30
C GLU A 136 -16.84 -16.86 6.27
N GLY A 137 -16.19 -16.98 7.44
CA GLY A 137 -16.59 -17.91 8.51
C GLY A 137 -16.36 -19.39 8.23
N THR A 138 -15.67 -19.74 7.14
CA THR A 138 -15.47 -21.12 6.69
C THR A 138 -14.34 -21.82 7.46
N TYR A 139 -13.32 -21.07 7.87
CA TYR A 139 -12.09 -21.62 8.45
C TYR A 139 -11.86 -21.11 9.88
N GLY A 140 -11.26 -21.96 10.71
CA GLY A 140 -10.86 -21.61 12.06
C GLY A 140 -9.63 -20.70 12.10
N VAL A 141 -9.45 -19.96 13.19
CA VAL A 141 -8.33 -19.02 13.38
C VAL A 141 -6.96 -19.67 13.16
N VAL A 142 -6.79 -20.91 13.59
CA VAL A 142 -5.53 -21.67 13.45
C VAL A 142 -5.26 -21.98 11.97
N GLU A 143 -6.26 -22.45 11.26
CA GLU A 143 -6.15 -22.75 9.81
C GLU A 143 -5.82 -21.48 9.03
N VAL A 144 -6.58 -20.40 9.26
CA VAL A 144 -6.34 -19.11 8.61
C VAL A 144 -4.92 -18.61 8.85
N SER A 145 -4.38 -18.78 10.07
CA SER A 145 -3.01 -18.34 10.36
C SER A 145 -1.97 -18.99 9.43
N TYR A 146 -2.11 -20.28 9.16
CA TYR A 146 -1.21 -21.01 8.24
C TYR A 146 -1.50 -20.68 6.77
N MET A 147 -2.77 -20.57 6.37
CA MET A 147 -3.16 -20.21 5.02
C MET A 147 -2.58 -18.86 4.57
N VAL A 148 -2.37 -17.94 5.52
CA VAL A 148 -1.79 -16.62 5.21
C VAL A 148 -0.30 -16.52 5.57
N GLY A 149 0.38 -17.65 5.79
CA GLY A 149 1.83 -17.73 5.89
C GLY A 149 2.41 -17.27 7.23
N PHE A 150 1.67 -17.39 8.34
CA PHE A 150 2.24 -17.22 9.67
C PHE A 150 2.77 -18.55 10.20
N SER A 151 3.97 -18.53 10.77
CA SER A 151 4.63 -19.73 11.32
C SER A 151 3.94 -20.27 12.59
N THR A 152 3.26 -19.39 13.35
CA THR A 152 2.52 -19.81 14.55
C THR A 152 1.23 -19.03 14.74
N PRO A 153 0.12 -19.70 15.18
CA PRO A 153 -1.15 -19.02 15.47
C PRO A 153 -1.07 -17.95 16.57
N SER A 154 -0.17 -18.15 17.54
CA SER A 154 0.03 -17.18 18.62
C SER A 154 0.62 -15.88 18.12
N TYR A 155 1.64 -15.95 17.26
CA TYR A 155 2.23 -14.76 16.63
C TYR A 155 1.23 -14.08 15.70
N PHE A 156 0.49 -14.84 14.90
CA PHE A 156 -0.61 -14.35 14.08
C PHE A 156 -1.62 -13.54 14.91
N SER A 157 -2.15 -14.14 15.99
CA SER A 157 -3.17 -13.51 16.83
C SER A 157 -2.67 -12.21 17.46
N SER A 158 -1.41 -12.18 17.89
CA SER A 158 -0.76 -10.97 18.42
C SER A 158 -0.66 -9.86 17.35
N CYS A 159 -0.20 -10.21 16.14
CA CYS A 159 -0.10 -9.28 15.02
C CYS A 159 -1.48 -8.76 14.59
N PHE A 160 -2.46 -9.65 14.51
CA PHE A 160 -3.84 -9.30 14.13
C PHE A 160 -4.47 -8.33 15.12
N LYS A 161 -4.37 -8.63 16.43
CA LYS A 161 -4.86 -7.73 17.49
C LYS A 161 -4.17 -6.38 17.47
N LYS A 162 -2.84 -6.36 17.29
CA LYS A 162 -2.08 -5.11 17.17
C LYS A 162 -2.53 -4.27 15.97
N GLN A 163 -2.88 -4.94 14.86
CA GLN A 163 -3.25 -4.29 13.62
C GLN A 163 -4.69 -3.76 13.62
N PHE A 164 -5.65 -4.57 14.07
CA PHE A 164 -7.08 -4.29 13.95
C PHE A 164 -7.78 -4.03 15.29
N GLY A 165 -7.05 -4.05 16.40
CA GLY A 165 -7.57 -3.75 17.73
C GLY A 165 -8.34 -4.89 18.41
N VAL A 166 -8.71 -5.94 17.67
CA VAL A 166 -9.49 -7.10 18.15
C VAL A 166 -8.76 -8.41 17.89
N LEU A 167 -9.06 -9.45 18.66
CA LEU A 167 -8.54 -10.78 18.39
C LEU A 167 -9.20 -11.39 17.14
N PRO A 168 -8.51 -12.27 16.38
CA PRO A 168 -9.09 -12.93 15.21
C PRO A 168 -10.42 -13.63 15.49
N LYS A 169 -10.55 -14.30 16.66
CA LYS A 169 -11.78 -14.98 17.08
C LYS A 169 -12.95 -14.03 17.28
N ASP A 170 -12.68 -12.82 17.78
CA ASP A 170 -13.71 -11.81 18.05
C ASP A 170 -14.10 -11.07 16.76
N PHE A 171 -13.21 -11.06 15.76
CA PHE A 171 -13.45 -10.47 14.44
C PHE A 171 -14.51 -11.24 13.61
N ILE A 172 -14.66 -12.55 13.83
CA ILE A 172 -15.67 -13.40 13.17
C ILE A 172 -17.07 -13.08 13.70
N SER A 173 -17.19 -12.58 14.92
CA SER A 173 -18.47 -12.38 15.62
C SER A 173 -19.14 -11.03 15.32
N HIS A 174 -18.54 -10.21 14.45
CA HIS A 174 -19.02 -8.89 14.05
C HIS A 174 -19.26 -8.84 12.54
#